data_f34a4882bbd2d4db7a75401c8fb443c6
#
_entry.id   f34a4882bbd2d4db7a75401c8fb443c6
#
_cell.length_a   1.000
_cell.length_b   1.000
_cell.length_c   1.000
_cell.angle_alpha   90.00
_cell.angle_beta   90.00
_cell.angle_gamma   90.00
#
_symmetry.space_group_name_H-M   'P 1'
#
loop_
_entity.id
_entity.type
_entity.pdbx_description
1 polymer ?
#
loop_
_entity_poly.entity_id
_entity_poly.type
_entity_poly.pdbx_seq_one_letter_code
_entity_poly.pdbx_strand_id
1 'polypeptide(L)'
;LMILALITLLIYCYKKHPCAEKRIAFYSLISIGVFSFFSYTFTYPFTWIVTFLCIIILTKEYIAKVFTCPIIKNTVCIFILLCSFWGIYNLVKRVMAEKEWGNTSRLALCGASGKTLPAYAELEKKFENNPYFLYNYAAILLENKQYEESLTVALQCRKYWADYDLELMIGENYQELDKYELAERYYDNASMMCPSRFLPLYKLFHLYKNMGNRKCMLRVAESVIDKPMKIKTSAIRMMKREMKSEQAQLLIEENNN
;
A
#
# COMPACT_ATOMS: atom_id res chain seq x y z
N LEU A 1 5.48 -2.61 29.52
CA LEU A 1 6.24 -3.26 30.60
C LEU A 1 7.54 -3.90 30.08
N MET A 2 7.49 -4.72 29.02
CA MET A 2 8.65 -5.41 28.43
C MET A 2 9.75 -4.44 27.92
N ILE A 3 9.37 -3.35 27.24
CA ILE A 3 10.31 -2.32 26.74
C ILE A 3 11.00 -1.60 27.89
N LEU A 4 10.26 -1.23 28.95
CA LEU A 4 10.83 -0.60 30.13
C LEU A 4 11.82 -1.52 30.85
N ALA A 5 11.49 -2.82 30.97
CA ALA A 5 12.39 -3.81 31.54
C ALA A 5 13.69 -3.97 30.73
N LEU A 6 13.58 -3.96 29.39
CA LEU A 6 14.76 -3.99 28.52
C LEU A 6 15.63 -2.74 28.69
N ILE A 7 15.02 -1.55 28.71
CA ILE A 7 15.74 -0.29 28.91
C ILE A 7 16.45 -0.27 30.27
N THR A 8 15.78 -0.68 31.34
CA THR A 8 16.40 -0.75 32.67
C THR A 8 17.56 -1.75 32.73
N LEU A 9 17.42 -2.91 32.07
CA LEU A 9 18.49 -3.89 31.95
C LEU A 9 19.71 -3.32 31.20
N LEU A 10 19.48 -2.63 30.07
CA LEU A 10 20.56 -2.04 29.28
C LEU A 10 21.30 -0.94 30.04
N ILE A 11 20.58 -0.09 30.79
CA ILE A 11 21.15 0.94 31.67
C ILE A 11 21.98 0.27 32.77
N TYR A 12 21.47 -0.78 33.40
CA TYR A 12 22.18 -1.52 34.43
C TYR A 12 23.47 -2.16 33.90
N CYS A 13 23.41 -2.83 32.71
CA CYS A 13 24.58 -3.42 32.07
C CYS A 13 25.64 -2.38 31.70
N TYR A 14 25.21 -1.21 31.26
CA TYR A 14 26.09 -0.08 30.97
C TYR A 14 26.82 0.45 32.22
N LYS A 15 26.08 0.66 33.33
CA LYS A 15 26.65 1.23 34.58
C LYS A 15 27.62 0.29 35.27
N LYS A 16 27.45 -1.02 35.16
CA LYS A 16 28.21 -1.99 35.96
C LYS A 16 29.68 -2.12 35.51
N HIS A 17 29.95 -2.03 34.19
CA HIS A 17 31.31 -2.14 33.62
C HIS A 17 31.45 -1.18 32.43
N PRO A 18 31.67 0.11 32.62
CA PRO A 18 31.77 1.07 31.52
C PRO A 18 33.10 0.89 30.78
N CYS A 19 33.02 0.43 29.54
CA CYS A 19 34.13 0.44 28.58
C CYS A 19 33.79 1.26 27.36
N ALA A 20 34.78 1.60 26.53
CA ALA A 20 34.56 2.44 25.33
C ALA A 20 33.53 1.85 24.40
N GLU A 21 33.60 0.52 24.16
CA GLU A 21 32.66 -0.21 23.29
C GLU A 21 31.21 -0.11 23.78
N LYS A 22 30.99 -0.30 25.11
CA LYS A 22 29.65 -0.20 25.70
C LYS A 22 29.12 1.22 25.65
N ARG A 23 29.98 2.25 25.79
CA ARG A 23 29.56 3.64 25.62
C ARG A 23 29.07 3.93 24.22
N ILE A 24 29.82 3.50 23.21
CA ILE A 24 29.43 3.66 21.80
C ILE A 24 28.10 2.93 21.55
N ALA A 25 27.97 1.67 21.96
CA ALA A 25 26.74 0.91 21.78
C ALA A 25 25.53 1.56 22.47
N PHE A 26 25.71 2.06 23.71
CA PHE A 26 24.65 2.71 24.46
C PHE A 26 24.17 4.01 23.81
N TYR A 27 25.09 4.88 23.38
CA TYR A 27 24.72 6.12 22.70
C TYR A 27 24.15 5.87 21.31
N SER A 28 24.59 4.83 20.59
CA SER A 28 23.98 4.42 19.34
C SER A 28 22.53 4.00 19.51
N LEU A 29 22.20 3.23 20.56
CA LEU A 29 20.81 2.87 20.88
C LEU A 29 19.95 4.08 21.22
N ILE A 30 20.49 5.03 21.97
CA ILE A 30 19.79 6.29 22.27
C ILE A 30 19.50 7.06 20.96
N SER A 31 20.51 7.18 20.08
CA SER A 31 20.35 7.85 18.79
C SER A 31 19.27 7.18 17.93
N ILE A 32 19.30 5.85 17.82
CA ILE A 32 18.28 5.08 17.09
C ILE A 32 16.89 5.32 17.71
N GLY A 33 16.79 5.31 19.04
CA GLY A 33 15.55 5.59 19.75
C GLY A 33 15.01 6.98 19.47
N VAL A 34 15.85 8.01 19.52
CA VAL A 34 15.45 9.40 19.19
C VAL A 34 14.99 9.52 17.73
N PHE A 35 15.75 8.97 16.79
CA PHE A 35 15.36 8.98 15.37
C PHE A 35 14.04 8.26 15.10
N SER A 36 13.69 7.24 15.91
CA SER A 36 12.44 6.49 15.78
C SER A 36 11.19 7.33 16.02
N PHE A 37 11.30 8.45 16.75
CA PHE A 37 10.19 9.40 16.94
C PHE A 37 9.92 10.28 15.70
N PHE A 38 10.92 10.47 14.84
CA PHE A 38 10.83 11.39 13.70
C PHE A 38 10.84 10.69 12.36
N SER A 39 11.14 9.39 12.31
CA SER A 39 11.30 8.62 11.07
C SER A 39 10.94 7.15 11.27
N TYR A 40 10.60 6.49 10.18
CA TYR A 40 10.34 5.04 10.13
C TYR A 40 11.64 4.21 10.21
N THR A 41 12.47 4.48 11.21
CA THR A 41 13.82 3.93 11.37
C THR A 41 13.84 2.40 11.34
N PHE A 42 12.84 1.75 11.96
CA PHE A 42 12.73 0.29 12.06
C PHE A 42 12.15 -0.39 10.80
N THR A 43 11.82 0.34 9.76
CA THR A 43 11.47 -0.27 8.45
C THR A 43 12.70 -0.78 7.71
N TYR A 44 13.89 -0.30 8.07
CA TYR A 44 15.15 -0.69 7.42
C TYR A 44 15.82 -1.87 8.14
N PRO A 45 16.10 -2.99 7.43
CA PRO A 45 16.76 -4.17 8.04
C PRO A 45 18.10 -3.85 8.69
N PHE A 46 18.85 -2.89 8.13
CA PHE A 46 20.14 -2.46 8.66
C PHE A 46 20.03 -1.91 10.09
N THR A 47 18.98 -1.16 10.39
CA THR A 47 18.75 -0.60 11.73
C THR A 47 18.54 -1.69 12.78
N TRP A 48 17.86 -2.78 12.42
CA TRP A 48 17.71 -3.95 13.29
C TRP A 48 19.04 -4.62 13.56
N ILE A 49 19.90 -4.79 12.55
CA ILE A 49 21.23 -5.39 12.69
C ILE A 49 22.07 -4.58 13.69
N VAL A 50 22.13 -3.25 13.49
CA VAL A 50 22.88 -2.36 14.40
C VAL A 50 22.29 -2.38 15.83
N THR A 51 20.98 -2.38 15.97
CA THR A 51 20.29 -2.46 17.27
C THR A 51 20.67 -3.76 18.00
N PHE A 52 20.60 -4.91 17.33
CA PHE A 52 20.96 -6.20 17.92
C PHE A 52 22.44 -6.26 18.29
N LEU A 53 23.36 -5.76 17.44
CA LEU A 53 24.79 -5.70 17.75
C LEU A 53 25.05 -4.85 19.00
N CYS A 54 24.42 -3.69 19.11
CA CYS A 54 24.55 -2.83 20.30
C CYS A 54 24.04 -3.52 21.57
N ILE A 55 22.92 -4.24 21.50
CA ILE A 55 22.37 -5.02 22.61
C ILE A 55 23.33 -6.13 23.02
N ILE A 56 23.91 -6.88 22.06
CA ILE A 56 24.88 -7.93 22.32
C ILE A 56 26.13 -7.38 23.02
N ILE A 57 26.67 -6.24 22.55
CA ILE A 57 27.86 -5.61 23.16
C ILE A 57 27.56 -5.20 24.62
N LEU A 58 26.39 -4.64 24.89
CA LEU A 58 26.01 -4.22 26.25
C LEU A 58 25.78 -5.41 27.18
N THR A 59 25.24 -6.52 26.67
CA THR A 59 24.86 -7.69 27.48
C THR A 59 25.88 -8.82 27.49
N LYS A 60 27.02 -8.66 26.80
CA LYS A 60 28.07 -9.68 26.59
C LYS A 60 28.44 -10.46 27.88
N GLU A 61 28.66 -9.76 29.01
CA GLU A 61 29.07 -10.38 30.27
C GLU A 61 27.95 -11.20 30.92
N TYR A 62 26.69 -10.80 30.74
CA TYR A 62 25.53 -11.52 31.24
C TYR A 62 25.29 -12.79 30.43
N ILE A 63 25.36 -12.65 29.11
CA ILE A 63 25.23 -13.77 28.18
C ILE A 63 26.30 -14.81 28.49
N ALA A 64 27.56 -14.38 28.68
CA ALA A 64 28.65 -15.30 29.01
C ALA A 64 28.41 -16.08 30.31
N LYS A 65 27.78 -15.48 31.33
CA LYS A 65 27.43 -16.17 32.59
C LYS A 65 26.29 -17.16 32.45
N VAL A 66 25.23 -16.79 31.69
CA VAL A 66 24.08 -17.66 31.44
C VAL A 66 24.46 -18.85 30.59
N PHE A 67 25.41 -18.71 29.67
CA PHE A 67 25.87 -19.77 28.76
C PHE A 67 27.06 -20.56 29.27
N THR A 68 27.29 -20.58 30.60
CA THR A 68 28.32 -21.45 31.21
C THR A 68 27.96 -22.95 31.12
N CYS A 69 26.67 -23.28 31.09
CA CYS A 69 26.20 -24.66 30.92
C CYS A 69 26.24 -25.07 29.43
N PRO A 70 27.07 -26.09 29.04
CA PRO A 70 27.22 -26.48 27.64
C PRO A 70 25.92 -27.01 27.03
N ILE A 71 25.06 -27.64 27.82
CA ILE A 71 23.75 -28.14 27.36
C ILE A 71 22.86 -26.97 26.90
N ILE A 72 22.74 -25.93 27.71
CA ILE A 72 21.91 -24.75 27.40
C ILE A 72 22.46 -24.05 26.15
N LYS A 73 23.79 -23.89 26.05
CA LYS A 73 24.45 -23.30 24.89
C LYS A 73 24.12 -24.05 23.60
N ASN A 74 24.30 -25.39 23.60
CA ASN A 74 24.05 -26.19 22.42
C ASN A 74 22.57 -26.19 22.02
N THR A 75 21.65 -26.29 22.97
CA THR A 75 20.21 -26.26 22.71
C THR A 75 19.78 -24.91 22.07
N VAL A 76 20.28 -23.79 22.60
CA VAL A 76 19.99 -22.46 22.04
C VAL A 76 20.59 -22.30 20.65
N CYS A 77 21.82 -22.76 20.42
CA CYS A 77 22.42 -22.75 19.08
C CYS A 77 21.63 -23.57 18.06
N ILE A 78 21.20 -24.78 18.43
CA ILE A 78 20.36 -25.62 17.56
C ILE A 78 19.01 -24.91 17.27
N PHE A 79 18.39 -24.35 18.28
CA PHE A 79 17.12 -23.61 18.11
C PHE A 79 17.28 -22.43 17.14
N ILE A 80 18.34 -21.62 17.29
CA ILE A 80 18.63 -20.48 16.39
C ILE A 80 18.87 -20.99 14.96
N LEU A 81 19.61 -22.07 14.78
CA LEU A 81 19.85 -22.68 13.47
C LEU A 81 18.54 -23.14 12.81
N LEU A 82 17.66 -23.81 13.56
CA LEU A 82 16.36 -24.27 13.05
C LEU A 82 15.47 -23.08 12.66
N CYS A 83 15.41 -22.04 13.49
CA CYS A 83 14.68 -20.81 13.16
C CYS A 83 15.26 -20.12 11.92
N SER A 84 16.57 -20.08 11.77
CA SER A 84 17.25 -19.50 10.61
C SER A 84 16.93 -20.28 9.33
N PHE A 85 16.99 -21.61 9.36
CA PHE A 85 16.62 -22.45 8.22
C PHE A 85 15.15 -22.26 7.83
N TRP A 86 14.25 -22.23 8.83
CA TRP A 86 12.84 -21.98 8.58
C TRP A 86 12.60 -20.58 7.98
N GLY A 87 13.31 -19.57 8.48
CA GLY A 87 13.27 -18.20 7.95
C GLY A 87 13.76 -18.12 6.51
N ILE A 88 14.90 -18.76 6.19
CA ILE A 88 15.46 -18.81 4.83
C ILE A 88 14.48 -19.53 3.89
N TYR A 89 13.92 -20.66 4.30
CA TYR A 89 12.95 -21.41 3.50
C TYR A 89 11.72 -20.55 3.12
N ASN A 90 11.14 -19.84 4.10
CA ASN A 90 10.01 -18.94 3.84
C ASN A 90 10.40 -17.74 2.96
N LEU A 91 11.61 -17.19 3.16
CA LEU A 91 12.13 -16.11 2.33
C LEU A 91 12.28 -16.55 0.87
N VAL A 92 12.88 -17.72 0.63
CA VAL A 92 13.04 -18.26 -0.73
C VAL A 92 11.68 -18.47 -1.40
N LYS A 93 10.71 -19.07 -0.69
CA LYS A 93 9.33 -19.22 -1.21
C LYS A 93 8.71 -17.88 -1.60
N ARG A 94 8.87 -16.86 -0.76
CA ARG A 94 8.34 -15.53 -1.04
C ARG A 94 9.00 -14.88 -2.24
N VAL A 95 10.33 -14.95 -2.33
CA VAL A 95 11.10 -14.41 -3.47
C VAL A 95 10.70 -15.09 -4.78
N MET A 96 10.49 -16.41 -4.75
CA MET A 96 10.01 -17.15 -5.94
C MET A 96 8.61 -16.68 -6.37
N ALA A 97 7.69 -16.52 -5.42
CA ALA A 97 6.35 -16.04 -5.71
C ALA A 97 6.36 -14.57 -6.24
N GLU A 98 7.18 -13.69 -5.65
CA GLU A 98 7.33 -12.31 -6.12
C GLU A 98 7.96 -12.25 -7.53
N LYS A 99 8.89 -13.13 -7.85
CA LYS A 99 9.45 -13.25 -9.21
C LYS A 99 8.39 -13.72 -10.21
N GLU A 100 7.59 -14.70 -9.83
CA GLU A 100 6.46 -15.19 -10.64
C GLU A 100 5.45 -14.08 -10.92
N TRP A 101 5.03 -13.35 -9.87
CA TRP A 101 4.17 -12.19 -10.00
C TRP A 101 4.77 -11.10 -10.90
N GLY A 102 6.05 -10.76 -10.72
CA GLY A 102 6.73 -9.77 -11.56
C GLY A 102 6.79 -10.17 -13.04
N ASN A 103 6.94 -11.45 -13.36
CA ASN A 103 6.89 -11.95 -14.73
C ASN A 103 5.46 -11.88 -15.31
N THR A 104 4.47 -12.30 -14.52
CA THR A 104 3.05 -12.29 -14.88
C THR A 104 2.57 -10.85 -15.11
N SER A 105 2.94 -9.91 -14.24
CA SER A 105 2.62 -8.49 -14.37
C SER A 105 3.22 -7.87 -15.64
N ARG A 106 4.46 -8.22 -15.98
CA ARG A 106 5.09 -7.78 -17.24
C ARG A 106 4.35 -8.29 -18.47
N LEU A 107 3.94 -9.57 -18.47
CA LEU A 107 3.16 -10.13 -19.56
C LEU A 107 1.80 -9.44 -19.73
N ALA A 108 1.14 -9.11 -18.62
CA ALA A 108 -0.11 -8.36 -18.63
C ALA A 108 0.09 -6.98 -19.27
N LEU A 109 1.12 -6.23 -18.86
CA LEU A 109 1.45 -4.91 -19.43
C LEU A 109 1.80 -4.96 -20.93
N CYS A 110 2.27 -6.10 -21.44
CA CYS A 110 2.50 -6.30 -22.89
C CYS A 110 1.22 -6.64 -23.70
N GLY A 111 0.03 -6.45 -23.11
CA GLY A 111 -1.25 -6.67 -23.78
C GLY A 111 -1.76 -8.11 -23.70
N ALA A 112 -1.18 -8.94 -22.85
CA ALA A 112 -1.62 -10.33 -22.65
C ALA A 112 -2.42 -10.52 -21.35
N SER A 113 -3.15 -9.49 -20.90
CA SER A 113 -3.85 -9.46 -19.60
C SER A 113 -4.76 -10.67 -19.39
N GLY A 114 -5.58 -11.04 -20.37
CA GLY A 114 -6.46 -12.21 -20.29
C GLY A 114 -5.75 -13.55 -20.14
N LYS A 115 -4.52 -13.68 -20.67
CA LYS A 115 -3.71 -14.92 -20.55
C LYS A 115 -3.05 -15.03 -19.17
N THR A 116 -2.96 -13.95 -18.42
CA THR A 116 -2.30 -13.91 -17.11
C THR A 116 -3.27 -14.19 -15.95
N LEU A 117 -4.57 -14.16 -16.18
CA LEU A 117 -5.61 -14.38 -15.15
C LEU A 117 -5.42 -15.68 -14.36
N PRO A 118 -5.17 -16.86 -14.98
CA PRO A 118 -4.96 -18.09 -14.20
C PRO A 118 -3.75 -18.02 -13.27
N ALA A 119 -2.66 -17.38 -13.70
CA ALA A 119 -1.47 -17.21 -12.89
C ALA A 119 -1.73 -16.25 -11.71
N TYR A 120 -2.50 -15.18 -11.91
CA TYR A 120 -2.94 -14.30 -10.83
C TYR A 120 -3.81 -15.03 -9.80
N ALA A 121 -4.74 -15.87 -10.23
CA ALA A 121 -5.59 -16.66 -9.35
C ALA A 121 -4.79 -17.66 -8.49
N GLU A 122 -3.73 -18.29 -9.03
CA GLU A 122 -2.83 -19.14 -8.27
C GLU A 122 -1.99 -18.37 -7.23
N LEU A 123 -1.57 -17.16 -7.61
CA LEU A 123 -0.77 -16.29 -6.75
C LEU A 123 -1.59 -15.63 -5.65
N GLU A 124 -2.90 -15.47 -5.80
CA GLU A 124 -3.77 -14.82 -4.83
C GLU A 124 -3.63 -15.42 -3.43
N LYS A 125 -3.61 -16.75 -3.31
CA LYS A 125 -3.42 -17.45 -2.03
C LYS A 125 -2.07 -17.15 -1.35
N LYS A 126 -1.05 -16.81 -2.14
CA LYS A 126 0.30 -16.46 -1.63
C LYS A 126 0.38 -14.99 -1.21
N PHE A 127 -0.50 -14.13 -1.77
CA PHE A 127 -0.48 -12.68 -1.61
C PHE A 127 -1.81 -12.09 -1.11
N GLU A 128 -2.63 -12.89 -0.45
CA GLU A 128 -3.99 -12.52 0.03
C GLU A 128 -4.04 -11.23 0.86
N ASN A 129 -2.94 -10.86 1.52
CA ASN A 129 -2.82 -9.68 2.39
C ASN A 129 -1.86 -8.62 1.80
N ASN A 130 -1.41 -8.79 0.55
CA ASN A 130 -0.52 -7.83 -0.09
C ASN A 130 -1.33 -6.83 -0.94
N PRO A 131 -1.47 -5.57 -0.50
CA PRO A 131 -2.30 -4.60 -1.20
C PRO A 131 -1.82 -4.31 -2.63
N TYR A 132 -0.51 -4.33 -2.89
CA TYR A 132 0.03 -4.08 -4.23
C TYR A 132 -0.32 -5.20 -5.21
N PHE A 133 -0.29 -6.44 -4.74
CA PHE A 133 -0.72 -7.58 -5.54
C PHE A 133 -2.22 -7.52 -5.82
N LEU A 134 -3.02 -7.32 -4.77
CA LEU A 134 -4.48 -7.26 -4.87
C LEU A 134 -4.93 -6.13 -5.81
N TYR A 135 -4.29 -4.94 -5.71
CA TYR A 135 -4.57 -3.83 -6.62
C TYR A 135 -4.28 -4.20 -8.08
N ASN A 136 -3.11 -4.78 -8.37
CA ASN A 136 -2.76 -5.21 -9.72
C ASN A 136 -3.71 -6.29 -10.24
N TYR A 137 -4.07 -7.26 -9.41
CA TYR A 137 -4.99 -8.32 -9.81
C TYR A 137 -6.38 -7.78 -10.12
N ALA A 138 -6.93 -6.91 -9.24
CA ALA A 138 -8.20 -6.24 -9.49
C ALA A 138 -8.18 -5.43 -10.79
N ALA A 139 -7.09 -4.71 -11.09
CA ALA A 139 -6.95 -3.96 -12.34
C ALA A 139 -6.98 -4.88 -13.58
N ILE A 140 -6.31 -6.02 -13.54
CA ILE A 140 -6.31 -7.00 -14.62
C ILE A 140 -7.70 -7.61 -14.81
N LEU A 141 -8.41 -7.91 -13.72
CA LEU A 141 -9.79 -8.39 -13.77
C LEU A 141 -10.73 -7.35 -14.40
N LEU A 142 -10.61 -6.08 -14.00
CA LEU A 142 -11.38 -4.95 -14.56
C LEU A 142 -11.11 -4.79 -16.06
N GLU A 143 -9.85 -4.82 -16.48
CA GLU A 143 -9.47 -4.75 -17.90
C GLU A 143 -10.10 -5.88 -18.73
N ASN A 144 -10.22 -7.07 -18.13
CA ASN A 144 -10.86 -8.22 -18.76
C ASN A 144 -12.38 -8.28 -18.55
N LYS A 145 -13.00 -7.20 -18.04
CA LYS A 145 -14.45 -7.07 -17.82
C LYS A 145 -15.04 -8.08 -16.81
N GLN A 146 -14.20 -8.63 -15.94
CA GLN A 146 -14.62 -9.48 -14.83
C GLN A 146 -14.93 -8.60 -13.60
N TYR A 147 -16.00 -7.82 -13.70
CA TYR A 147 -16.30 -6.73 -12.78
C TYR A 147 -16.60 -7.20 -11.35
N GLU A 148 -17.30 -8.33 -11.19
CA GLU A 148 -17.66 -8.87 -9.88
C GLU A 148 -16.44 -9.40 -9.13
N GLU A 149 -15.56 -10.13 -9.81
CA GLU A 149 -14.31 -10.63 -9.25
C GLU A 149 -13.36 -9.47 -8.96
N SER A 150 -13.22 -8.53 -9.90
CA SER A 150 -12.43 -7.31 -9.69
C SER A 150 -12.89 -6.55 -8.46
N LEU A 151 -14.19 -6.35 -8.29
CA LEU A 151 -14.77 -5.66 -7.14
C LEU A 151 -14.45 -6.39 -5.84
N THR A 152 -14.55 -7.71 -5.82
CA THR A 152 -14.26 -8.53 -4.63
C THR A 152 -12.80 -8.35 -4.19
N VAL A 153 -11.86 -8.46 -5.14
CA VAL A 153 -10.43 -8.30 -4.88
C VAL A 153 -10.08 -6.84 -4.51
N ALA A 154 -10.70 -5.86 -5.16
CA ALA A 154 -10.50 -4.45 -4.85
C ALA A 154 -11.00 -4.08 -3.44
N LEU A 155 -12.15 -4.60 -3.02
CA LEU A 155 -12.66 -4.41 -1.66
C LEU A 155 -11.80 -5.13 -0.60
N GLN A 156 -11.18 -6.25 -0.95
CA GLN A 156 -10.19 -6.89 -0.09
C GLN A 156 -8.93 -6.04 0.02
N CYS A 157 -8.42 -5.49 -1.08
CA CYS A 157 -7.29 -4.57 -1.11
C CYS A 157 -7.53 -3.35 -0.21
N ARG A 158 -8.74 -2.79 -0.25
CA ARG A 158 -9.16 -1.62 0.53
C ARG A 158 -9.03 -1.79 2.05
N LYS A 159 -9.08 -3.04 2.55
CA LYS A 159 -8.87 -3.32 3.98
C LYS A 159 -7.44 -3.02 4.45
N TYR A 160 -6.48 -3.06 3.54
CA TYR A 160 -5.04 -2.90 3.83
C TYR A 160 -4.47 -1.60 3.29
N TRP A 161 -5.13 -0.99 2.32
CA TRP A 161 -4.61 0.18 1.63
C TRP A 161 -5.73 1.16 1.25
N ALA A 162 -5.64 2.39 1.76
CA ALA A 162 -6.53 3.47 1.38
C ALA A 162 -5.82 4.31 0.30
N ASP A 163 -6.27 4.20 -0.93
CA ASP A 163 -5.69 4.86 -2.07
C ASP A 163 -6.76 5.42 -3.01
N TYR A 164 -6.44 6.55 -3.59
CA TYR A 164 -7.30 7.29 -4.51
C TYR A 164 -7.63 6.47 -5.79
N ASP A 165 -6.61 5.85 -6.40
CA ASP A 165 -6.81 5.08 -7.65
C ASP A 165 -7.61 3.80 -7.37
N LEU A 166 -7.49 3.24 -6.16
CA LEU A 166 -8.31 2.12 -5.71
C LEU A 166 -9.79 2.51 -5.55
N GLU A 167 -10.09 3.67 -4.97
CA GLU A 167 -11.48 4.15 -4.86
C GLU A 167 -12.08 4.37 -6.25
N LEU A 168 -11.32 4.92 -7.21
CA LEU A 168 -11.76 5.05 -8.61
C LEU A 168 -12.06 3.70 -9.25
N MET A 169 -11.20 2.71 -9.05
CA MET A 169 -11.36 1.35 -9.59
C MET A 169 -12.62 0.68 -9.03
N ILE A 170 -12.87 0.82 -7.71
CA ILE A 170 -14.09 0.29 -7.10
C ILE A 170 -15.32 0.98 -7.66
N GLY A 171 -15.28 2.31 -7.81
CA GLY A 171 -16.36 3.08 -8.43
C GLY A 171 -16.63 2.63 -9.87
N GLU A 172 -15.59 2.36 -10.64
CA GLU A 172 -15.70 1.87 -12.03
C GLU A 172 -16.34 0.48 -12.07
N ASN A 173 -15.93 -0.45 -11.22
CA ASN A 173 -16.58 -1.76 -11.11
C ASN A 173 -18.07 -1.65 -10.78
N TYR A 174 -18.45 -0.78 -9.84
CA TYR A 174 -19.85 -0.57 -9.49
C TYR A 174 -20.63 0.05 -10.65
N GLN A 175 -20.04 0.97 -11.40
CA GLN A 175 -20.65 1.58 -12.56
C GLN A 175 -20.92 0.56 -13.67
N GLU A 176 -19.95 -0.31 -13.95
CA GLU A 176 -20.08 -1.38 -14.95
C GLU A 176 -21.08 -2.49 -14.55
N LEU A 177 -21.38 -2.58 -13.25
CA LEU A 177 -22.41 -3.46 -12.67
C LEU A 177 -23.77 -2.74 -12.50
N ASP A 178 -23.96 -1.56 -13.10
CA ASP A 178 -25.17 -0.73 -13.04
C ASP A 178 -25.56 -0.29 -11.60
N LYS A 179 -24.64 -0.37 -10.64
CA LYS A 179 -24.83 0.05 -9.25
C LYS A 179 -24.41 1.51 -9.06
N TYR A 180 -25.08 2.42 -9.75
CA TYR A 180 -24.69 3.82 -9.90
C TYR A 180 -24.57 4.59 -8.59
N GLU A 181 -25.47 4.35 -7.61
CA GLU A 181 -25.42 5.01 -6.30
C GLU A 181 -24.15 4.66 -5.51
N LEU A 182 -23.68 3.41 -5.63
CA LEU A 182 -22.44 3.00 -5.00
C LEU A 182 -21.24 3.57 -5.78
N ALA A 183 -21.28 3.58 -7.10
CA ALA A 183 -20.24 4.19 -7.94
C ALA A 183 -20.05 5.66 -7.59
N GLU A 184 -21.14 6.42 -7.45
CA GLU A 184 -21.14 7.83 -7.03
C GLU A 184 -20.38 8.02 -5.71
N ARG A 185 -20.72 7.23 -4.68
CA ARG A 185 -20.05 7.31 -3.37
C ARG A 185 -18.55 7.08 -3.45
N TYR A 186 -18.09 6.13 -4.26
CA TYR A 186 -16.66 5.84 -4.40
C TYR A 186 -15.93 6.91 -5.20
N TYR A 187 -16.55 7.48 -6.23
CA TYR A 187 -15.98 8.62 -6.96
C TYR A 187 -15.92 9.88 -6.09
N ASP A 188 -16.93 10.13 -5.25
CA ASP A 188 -16.91 11.21 -4.28
C ASP A 188 -15.79 11.01 -3.25
N ASN A 189 -15.62 9.80 -2.71
CA ASN A 189 -14.50 9.48 -1.82
C ASN A 189 -13.15 9.80 -2.49
N ALA A 190 -12.94 9.35 -3.72
CA ALA A 190 -11.73 9.64 -4.47
C ALA A 190 -11.52 11.16 -4.66
N SER A 191 -12.60 11.92 -4.92
CA SER A 191 -12.58 13.37 -5.04
C SER A 191 -12.17 14.06 -3.73
N MET A 192 -12.63 13.55 -2.59
CA MET A 192 -12.26 14.05 -1.26
C MET A 192 -10.83 13.70 -0.86
N MET A 193 -10.36 12.50 -1.22
CA MET A 193 -8.96 12.08 -0.96
C MET A 193 -7.95 12.93 -1.73
N CYS A 194 -8.26 13.25 -2.98
CA CYS A 194 -7.38 14.02 -3.85
C CYS A 194 -8.10 15.21 -4.49
N PRO A 195 -8.42 16.29 -3.74
CA PRO A 195 -9.20 17.42 -4.24
C PRO A 195 -8.56 18.14 -5.43
N SER A 196 -7.25 18.02 -5.64
CA SER A 196 -6.57 18.64 -6.78
C SER A 196 -6.73 17.87 -8.10
N ARG A 197 -7.12 16.60 -8.06
CA ARG A 197 -7.31 15.77 -9.24
C ARG A 197 -8.62 16.08 -9.95
N PHE A 198 -8.63 15.92 -11.27
CA PHE A 198 -9.79 16.14 -12.13
C PHE A 198 -10.56 14.86 -12.43
N LEU A 199 -9.88 13.72 -12.43
CA LEU A 199 -10.42 12.45 -12.87
C LEU A 199 -11.66 11.97 -12.10
N PRO A 200 -11.78 12.13 -10.75
CA PRO A 200 -13.00 11.72 -10.04
C PRO A 200 -14.23 12.52 -10.50
N LEU A 201 -14.09 13.83 -10.65
CA LEU A 201 -15.17 14.69 -11.13
C LEU A 201 -15.54 14.35 -12.58
N TYR A 202 -14.55 14.01 -13.41
CA TYR A 202 -14.78 13.55 -14.77
C TYR A 202 -15.56 12.22 -14.81
N LYS A 203 -15.21 11.27 -13.95
CA LYS A 203 -15.96 10.00 -13.79
C LYS A 203 -17.38 10.25 -13.28
N LEU A 204 -17.57 11.13 -12.29
CA LEU A 204 -18.91 11.53 -11.81
C LEU A 204 -19.76 12.15 -12.91
N PHE A 205 -19.18 13.01 -13.75
CA PHE A 205 -19.89 13.59 -14.87
C PHE A 205 -20.44 12.50 -15.82
N HIS A 206 -19.59 11.55 -16.23
CA HIS A 206 -20.01 10.45 -17.09
C HIS A 206 -21.01 9.50 -16.41
N LEU A 207 -20.87 9.28 -15.10
CA LEU A 207 -21.84 8.53 -14.32
C LEU A 207 -23.24 9.18 -14.40
N TYR A 208 -23.33 10.50 -14.12
CA TYR A 208 -24.60 11.22 -14.20
C TYR A 208 -25.14 11.33 -15.63
N LYS A 209 -24.26 11.36 -16.62
CA LYS A 209 -24.64 11.27 -18.04
C LYS A 209 -25.34 9.93 -18.34
N ASN A 210 -24.77 8.82 -17.87
CA ASN A 210 -25.36 7.48 -18.03
C ASN A 210 -26.69 7.34 -17.28
N MET A 211 -26.82 7.98 -16.11
CA MET A 211 -28.06 8.03 -15.33
C MET A 211 -29.13 8.99 -15.90
N GLY A 212 -28.80 9.81 -16.90
CA GLY A 212 -29.67 10.87 -17.41
C GLY A 212 -29.94 12.01 -16.42
N ASN A 213 -29.12 12.13 -15.36
CA ASN A 213 -29.29 13.16 -14.32
C ASN A 213 -28.64 14.48 -14.75
N ARG A 214 -29.36 15.24 -15.58
CA ARG A 214 -28.90 16.53 -16.14
C ARG A 214 -28.46 17.54 -15.10
N LYS A 215 -29.19 17.64 -13.99
CA LYS A 215 -28.91 18.61 -12.91
C LYS A 215 -27.56 18.36 -12.25
N CYS A 216 -27.27 17.11 -11.88
CA CYS A 216 -25.97 16.73 -11.29
C CYS A 216 -24.85 16.83 -12.32
N MET A 217 -25.10 16.47 -13.57
CA MET A 217 -24.15 16.58 -14.68
C MET A 217 -23.70 18.04 -14.89
N LEU A 218 -24.61 19.02 -14.94
CA LEU A 218 -24.30 20.45 -15.07
C LEU A 218 -23.47 20.96 -13.89
N ARG A 219 -23.87 20.63 -12.66
CA ARG A 219 -23.15 21.03 -11.44
C ARG A 219 -21.71 20.54 -11.43
N VAL A 220 -21.48 19.29 -11.84
CA VAL A 220 -20.12 18.71 -11.90
C VAL A 220 -19.33 19.34 -13.04
N ALA A 221 -19.93 19.59 -14.20
CA ALA A 221 -19.28 20.27 -15.32
C ALA A 221 -18.78 21.66 -14.92
N GLU A 222 -19.60 22.48 -14.25
CA GLU A 222 -19.19 23.76 -13.70
C GLU A 222 -17.99 23.63 -12.76
N SER A 223 -18.07 22.69 -11.81
CA SER A 223 -16.98 22.42 -10.86
C SER A 223 -15.67 22.09 -11.56
N VAL A 224 -15.68 21.34 -12.67
CA VAL A 224 -14.50 21.00 -13.47
C VAL A 224 -13.99 22.20 -14.27
N ILE A 225 -14.90 22.99 -14.85
CA ILE A 225 -14.56 24.16 -15.67
C ILE A 225 -13.90 25.24 -14.79
N ASP A 226 -14.43 25.51 -13.61
CA ASP A 226 -13.94 26.56 -12.72
C ASP A 226 -12.69 26.16 -11.93
N LYS A 227 -12.48 24.87 -11.76
CA LYS A 227 -11.34 24.34 -11.00
C LYS A 227 -9.99 24.81 -11.57
N PRO A 228 -9.10 25.44 -10.77
CA PRO A 228 -7.83 25.93 -11.25
C PRO A 228 -6.88 24.78 -11.63
N MET A 229 -6.22 24.93 -12.78
CA MET A 229 -5.21 23.96 -13.24
C MET A 229 -3.84 24.32 -12.68
N LYS A 230 -3.37 23.58 -11.68
CA LYS A 230 -1.97 23.71 -11.18
C LYS A 230 -0.96 23.20 -12.21
N ILE A 231 -1.26 22.11 -12.90
CA ILE A 231 -0.44 21.49 -13.94
C ILE A 231 -1.27 21.43 -15.22
N LYS A 232 -0.77 22.09 -16.29
CA LYS A 232 -1.46 22.20 -17.57
C LYS A 232 -1.16 20.99 -18.47
N THR A 233 -1.71 19.81 -18.15
CA THR A 233 -1.59 18.62 -19.02
C THR A 233 -2.61 18.65 -20.18
N SER A 234 -2.28 17.92 -21.26
CA SER A 234 -3.21 17.73 -22.38
C SER A 234 -4.52 17.06 -21.95
N ALA A 235 -4.42 16.07 -21.08
CA ALA A 235 -5.58 15.33 -20.55
C ALA A 235 -6.55 16.26 -19.79
N ILE A 236 -6.06 17.12 -18.89
CA ILE A 236 -6.92 18.06 -18.17
C ILE A 236 -7.58 19.08 -19.12
N ARG A 237 -6.82 19.53 -20.14
CA ARG A 237 -7.39 20.42 -21.16
C ARG A 237 -8.49 19.75 -21.99
N MET A 238 -8.33 18.48 -22.33
CA MET A 238 -9.37 17.69 -23.00
C MET A 238 -10.62 17.56 -22.14
N MET A 239 -10.48 17.12 -20.88
CA MET A 239 -11.60 17.02 -19.95
C MET A 239 -12.38 18.32 -19.83
N LYS A 240 -11.69 19.45 -19.62
CA LYS A 240 -12.35 20.78 -19.54
C LYS A 240 -13.03 21.20 -20.84
N ARG A 241 -12.45 20.87 -21.99
CA ARG A 241 -13.02 21.20 -23.28
C ARG A 241 -14.30 20.40 -23.53
N GLU A 242 -14.26 19.11 -23.23
CA GLU A 242 -15.41 18.23 -23.31
C GLU A 242 -16.54 18.71 -22.38
N MET A 243 -16.25 19.02 -21.12
CA MET A 243 -17.24 19.55 -20.18
C MET A 243 -17.91 20.84 -20.68
N LYS A 244 -17.12 21.76 -21.27
CA LYS A 244 -17.65 23.00 -21.85
C LYS A 244 -18.59 22.74 -23.03
N SER A 245 -18.23 21.80 -23.91
CA SER A 245 -19.07 21.46 -25.07
C SER A 245 -20.38 20.80 -24.66
N GLU A 246 -20.32 19.86 -23.72
CA GLU A 246 -21.51 19.16 -23.18
C GLU A 246 -22.43 20.14 -22.42
N GLN A 247 -21.84 21.03 -21.59
CA GLN A 247 -22.60 22.07 -20.90
C GLN A 247 -23.34 22.98 -21.89
N ALA A 248 -22.67 23.44 -22.94
CA ALA A 248 -23.28 24.27 -23.96
C ALA A 248 -24.44 23.58 -24.69
N GLN A 249 -24.29 22.31 -25.01
CA GLN A 249 -25.38 21.52 -25.63
C GLN A 249 -26.59 21.39 -24.71
N LEU A 250 -26.38 21.07 -23.43
CA LEU A 250 -27.46 20.94 -22.46
C LEU A 250 -28.24 22.24 -22.26
N LEU A 251 -27.55 23.39 -22.24
CA LEU A 251 -28.19 24.71 -22.11
C LEU A 251 -28.98 25.09 -23.35
N ILE A 252 -28.54 24.68 -24.56
CA ILE A 252 -29.30 24.91 -25.81
C ILE A 252 -30.57 24.05 -25.82
N GLU A 253 -30.50 22.79 -25.38
CA GLU A 253 -31.65 21.90 -25.29
C GLU A 253 -32.67 22.39 -24.26
N GLU A 254 -32.21 23.00 -23.15
CA GLU A 254 -33.09 23.57 -22.10
C GLU A 254 -33.85 24.83 -22.59
N ASN A 255 -33.21 25.64 -23.44
CA ASN A 255 -33.83 26.85 -24.00
C ASN A 255 -34.79 26.54 -25.17
N ASN A 256 -34.73 25.34 -25.75
CA ASN A 256 -35.59 24.93 -26.88
C ASN A 256 -36.83 24.11 -26.46
N ASN A 257 -36.95 23.75 -25.17
CA ASN A 257 -38.09 23.07 -24.57
C ASN A 257 -38.91 24.02 -23.68
#